data_45782c91d36b52743009aa1f1e9b9ccb
#
_entry.id   45782c91d36b52743009aa1f1e9b9ccb
#
_cell.length_a   1.000
_cell.length_b   1.000
_cell.length_c   1.000
_cell.angle_alpha   90.00
_cell.angle_beta   90.00
_cell.angle_gamma   90.00
#
_symmetry.space_group_name_H-M   'P 1'
#
loop_
_entity.id
_entity.type
_entity.pdbx_description
1 polymer ?
#
loop_
_entity_poly.entity_id
_entity_poly.type
_entity_poly.pdbx_seq_one_letter_code
_entity_poly.pdbx_strand_id
1 'polypeptide(L)'
;MAAGADVEVADASPGPPARRRRRVWRRVLIGVMALALVAGAGLGVQAWRVNHALSQIKHFPVATGAGTNAGAAKPGLALPAPLHGVVTFMVFTTGSHDMTMADAIKYGVPDLKARGTDDMTDTIVVLSVDTNTGTISYLSIPRDTWVPKYGEKINVIYLSDGVQALVDEVEGITGVPINHVIGLGFTAFGRFTDAVGGVDIRIPVPTRDTESHLLLPSAGCIHMDGKTALAFARSRHTDVYTPQQGWYRDPGASDLQRVTRQQVIADAFVHKLLTPSLPLMAPTIAAAVAQEITTDAG
;
A
#
# COMPACT_ATOMS: atom_id res chain seq x y z
N MET A 1 -33.77 38.15 -84.14
CA MET A 1 -32.80 38.50 -83.13
C MET A 1 -32.94 37.41 -82.04
N ALA A 2 -32.05 36.43 -82.07
CA ALA A 2 -32.02 35.38 -81.07
C ALA A 2 -30.61 35.36 -80.46
N ALA A 3 -30.50 35.64 -79.15
CA ALA A 3 -29.26 35.60 -78.45
C ALA A 3 -29.02 34.16 -77.96
N GLY A 4 -27.92 33.56 -78.42
CA GLY A 4 -27.43 32.29 -77.90
C GLY A 4 -26.82 32.46 -76.50
N ALA A 5 -27.17 31.63 -75.63
CA ALA A 5 -26.53 31.51 -74.28
C ALA A 5 -25.56 30.34 -74.39
N ASP A 6 -24.28 30.65 -74.38
CA ASP A 6 -23.18 29.65 -74.18
C ASP A 6 -23.22 29.11 -72.76
N VAL A 7 -23.43 27.79 -72.63
CA VAL A 7 -23.32 27.07 -71.38
C VAL A 7 -21.86 26.61 -71.22
N GLU A 8 -21.13 27.27 -70.38
CA GLU A 8 -19.77 26.91 -69.98
C GLU A 8 -19.79 25.62 -69.19
N VAL A 9 -19.29 24.52 -69.75
CA VAL A 9 -19.14 23.23 -69.13
C VAL A 9 -17.90 23.30 -68.26
N ALA A 10 -18.10 23.34 -66.92
CA ALA A 10 -17.04 23.29 -65.94
C ALA A 10 -16.29 21.94 -66.03
N ASP A 11 -15.02 22.04 -66.38
CA ASP A 11 -14.06 20.93 -66.47
C ASP A 11 -13.81 20.36 -65.03
N ALA A 12 -14.36 19.18 -64.74
CA ALA A 12 -14.16 18.48 -63.48
C ALA A 12 -12.77 17.81 -63.47
N SER A 13 -11.84 18.47 -62.86
CA SER A 13 -10.50 17.90 -62.59
C SER A 13 -10.55 16.50 -62.05
N PRO A 14 -9.84 15.51 -62.61
CA PRO A 14 -9.87 14.14 -62.12
C PRO A 14 -9.20 14.07 -60.72
N GLY A 15 -9.97 13.61 -59.71
CA GLY A 15 -9.46 13.41 -58.34
C GLY A 15 -8.29 12.41 -58.32
N PRO A 16 -7.43 12.48 -57.30
CA PRO A 16 -6.18 11.70 -57.23
C PRO A 16 -6.45 10.20 -57.34
N PRO A 17 -5.60 9.45 -58.08
CA PRO A 17 -5.86 8.08 -58.49
C PRO A 17 -6.02 7.15 -57.27
N ALA A 18 -7.06 6.34 -57.21
CA ALA A 18 -7.48 5.46 -56.14
C ALA A 18 -6.35 4.52 -55.58
N ARG A 19 -5.32 4.26 -56.40
CA ARG A 19 -4.13 3.47 -56.00
C ARG A 19 -3.25 4.18 -54.96
N ARG A 20 -3.15 5.52 -54.96
CA ARG A 20 -2.34 6.26 -53.97
C ARG A 20 -3.02 6.25 -52.59
N ARG A 21 -4.34 6.37 -52.57
CA ARG A 21 -5.16 6.33 -51.35
C ARG A 21 -5.07 4.96 -50.65
N ARG A 22 -5.11 3.85 -51.38
CA ARG A 22 -4.95 2.49 -50.85
C ARG A 22 -3.56 2.24 -50.23
N ARG A 23 -2.48 2.81 -50.80
CA ARG A 23 -1.12 2.66 -50.23
C ARG A 23 -0.96 3.44 -48.93
N VAL A 24 -1.57 4.62 -48.83
CA VAL A 24 -1.55 5.43 -47.59
C VAL A 24 -2.34 4.70 -46.49
N TRP A 25 -3.53 4.23 -46.78
CA TRP A 25 -4.35 3.45 -45.82
C TRP A 25 -3.66 2.16 -45.33
N ARG A 26 -2.98 1.45 -46.22
CA ARG A 26 -2.19 0.27 -45.81
C ARG A 26 -1.03 0.65 -44.84
N ARG A 27 -0.34 1.75 -45.08
CA ARG A 27 0.71 2.25 -44.21
C ARG A 27 0.16 2.69 -42.85
N VAL A 28 -0.96 3.38 -42.84
CA VAL A 28 -1.66 3.75 -41.61
C VAL A 28 -2.11 2.50 -40.82
N LEU A 29 -2.70 1.52 -41.49
CA LEU A 29 -3.14 0.28 -40.87
C LEU A 29 -1.97 -0.52 -40.29
N ILE A 30 -0.85 -0.61 -40.99
CA ILE A 30 0.40 -1.24 -40.50
C ILE A 30 0.93 -0.47 -39.29
N GLY A 31 0.92 0.85 -39.31
CA GLY A 31 1.34 1.69 -38.20
C GLY A 31 0.46 1.50 -36.95
N VAL A 32 -0.87 1.46 -37.14
CA VAL A 32 -1.82 1.19 -36.06
C VAL A 32 -1.64 -0.23 -35.49
N MET A 33 -1.46 -1.24 -36.35
CA MET A 33 -1.19 -2.60 -35.91
C MET A 33 0.16 -2.70 -35.15
N ALA A 34 1.21 -2.04 -35.64
CA ALA A 34 2.49 -2.01 -34.96
C ALA A 34 2.38 -1.34 -33.58
N LEU A 35 1.65 -0.21 -33.50
CA LEU A 35 1.37 0.48 -32.23
C LEU A 35 0.57 -0.41 -31.27
N ALA A 36 -0.45 -1.12 -31.75
CA ALA A 36 -1.25 -2.05 -30.97
C ALA A 36 -0.42 -3.24 -30.46
N LEU A 37 0.50 -3.77 -31.29
CA LEU A 37 1.42 -4.84 -30.88
C LEU A 37 2.41 -4.35 -29.82
N VAL A 38 2.95 -3.15 -29.96
CA VAL A 38 3.85 -2.55 -28.95
C VAL A 38 3.11 -2.30 -27.65
N ALA A 39 1.88 -1.77 -27.72
CA ALA A 39 1.04 -1.57 -26.53
C ALA A 39 0.67 -2.91 -25.86
N GLY A 40 0.30 -3.92 -26.65
CA GLY A 40 0.00 -5.26 -26.15
C GLY A 40 1.22 -5.94 -25.52
N ALA A 41 2.40 -5.83 -26.13
CA ALA A 41 3.65 -6.32 -25.56
C ALA A 41 4.01 -5.58 -24.26
N GLY A 42 3.80 -4.26 -24.21
CA GLY A 42 3.99 -3.46 -22.99
C GLY A 42 3.10 -3.91 -21.86
N LEU A 43 1.81 -4.13 -22.10
CA LEU A 43 0.87 -4.67 -21.11
C LEU A 43 1.24 -6.09 -20.69
N GLY A 44 1.68 -6.95 -21.61
CA GLY A 44 2.14 -8.29 -21.31
C GLY A 44 3.38 -8.30 -20.40
N VAL A 45 4.34 -7.44 -20.66
CA VAL A 45 5.53 -7.26 -19.79
C VAL A 45 5.13 -6.75 -18.41
N GLN A 46 4.20 -5.80 -18.32
CA GLN A 46 3.71 -5.30 -17.03
C GLN A 46 2.98 -6.39 -16.23
N ALA A 47 2.09 -7.15 -16.88
CA ALA A 47 1.39 -8.27 -16.25
C ALA A 47 2.38 -9.34 -15.76
N TRP A 48 3.39 -9.67 -16.59
CA TRP A 48 4.44 -10.61 -16.19
C TRP A 48 5.25 -10.10 -14.99
N ARG A 49 5.62 -8.81 -14.96
CA ARG A 49 6.35 -8.20 -13.84
C ARG A 49 5.55 -8.25 -12.55
N VAL A 50 4.26 -7.93 -12.60
CA VAL A 50 3.37 -8.05 -11.44
C VAL A 50 3.29 -9.50 -10.97
N ASN A 51 3.00 -10.43 -11.86
CA ASN A 51 2.89 -11.85 -11.52
C ASN A 51 4.19 -12.42 -10.95
N HIS A 52 5.34 -12.04 -11.52
CA HIS A 52 6.64 -12.45 -11.01
C HIS A 52 6.94 -11.84 -9.63
N ALA A 53 6.58 -10.58 -9.38
CA ALA A 53 6.72 -9.97 -8.05
C ALA A 53 5.79 -10.64 -7.03
N LEU A 54 4.54 -10.87 -7.39
CA LEU A 54 3.57 -11.55 -6.50
C LEU A 54 4.01 -12.97 -6.15
N SER A 55 4.66 -13.70 -7.06
CA SER A 55 5.17 -15.05 -6.78
C SER A 55 6.32 -15.08 -5.75
N GLN A 56 6.88 -13.93 -5.39
CA GLN A 56 7.93 -13.82 -4.37
C GLN A 56 7.36 -13.47 -2.98
N ILE A 57 6.05 -13.23 -2.86
CA ILE A 57 5.42 -12.96 -1.57
C ILE A 57 5.52 -14.21 -0.69
N LYS A 58 5.94 -14.01 0.54
CA LYS A 58 5.94 -15.08 1.55
C LYS A 58 4.51 -15.36 2.01
N HIS A 59 4.15 -16.63 2.12
CA HIS A 59 2.82 -17.03 2.59
C HIS A 59 2.88 -17.59 4.00
N PHE A 60 1.90 -17.22 4.82
CA PHE A 60 1.66 -17.95 6.06
C PHE A 60 1.23 -19.38 5.73
N PRO A 61 1.71 -20.39 6.46
CA PRO A 61 1.23 -21.75 6.28
C PRO A 61 -0.27 -21.81 6.62
N VAL A 62 -1.10 -22.06 5.60
CA VAL A 62 -2.54 -22.25 5.77
C VAL A 62 -2.81 -23.69 6.19
N ALA A 63 -3.69 -23.91 7.17
CA ALA A 63 -4.13 -25.23 7.57
C ALA A 63 -4.96 -25.85 6.44
N THR A 64 -4.33 -26.65 5.57
CA THR A 64 -5.06 -27.52 4.67
C THR A 64 -5.66 -28.65 5.48
N GLY A 65 -7.00 -28.68 5.59
CA GLY A 65 -7.72 -29.68 6.35
C GLY A 65 -7.34 -31.12 5.95
N ALA A 66 -7.18 -31.98 6.97
CA ALA A 66 -7.00 -33.41 6.92
C ALA A 66 -5.62 -33.96 6.48
N GLY A 67 -4.72 -34.06 7.44
CA GLY A 67 -3.52 -34.88 7.36
C GLY A 67 -3.00 -35.18 8.74
N THR A 68 -3.52 -36.27 9.37
CA THR A 68 -3.01 -36.82 10.63
C THR A 68 -1.59 -37.30 10.42
N ASN A 69 -0.60 -36.52 10.86
CA ASN A 69 0.66 -37.07 11.41
C ASN A 69 1.39 -36.00 12.26
N ALA A 70 1.49 -36.30 13.51
CA ALA A 70 2.06 -35.49 14.54
C ALA A 70 3.57 -35.35 14.41
N GLY A 71 4.00 -34.16 14.13
CA GLY A 71 5.32 -33.63 14.40
C GLY A 71 5.16 -32.14 14.49
N ALA A 72 5.44 -31.52 15.63
CA ALA A 72 5.12 -30.17 16.07
C ALA A 72 5.31 -29.05 14.99
N ALA A 73 4.49 -29.07 13.95
CA ALA A 73 4.28 -27.95 13.07
C ALA A 73 3.26 -27.04 13.77
N LYS A 74 3.57 -25.75 13.92
CA LYS A 74 2.59 -24.74 14.35
C LYS A 74 1.33 -24.93 13.49
N PRO A 75 0.12 -24.95 14.07
CA PRO A 75 -1.10 -25.10 13.28
C PRO A 75 -1.15 -24.01 12.21
N GLY A 76 -1.48 -24.39 10.98
CA GLY A 76 -1.62 -23.45 9.89
C GLY A 76 -2.77 -22.46 10.18
N LEU A 77 -2.71 -21.31 9.53
CA LEU A 77 -3.69 -20.23 9.66
C LEU A 77 -5.07 -20.70 9.18
N ALA A 78 -6.10 -20.60 10.03
CA ALA A 78 -7.49 -20.93 9.72
C ALA A 78 -8.31 -19.64 9.73
N LEU A 79 -8.78 -19.21 8.57
CA LEU A 79 -9.55 -17.98 8.41
C LEU A 79 -10.94 -18.26 7.84
N PRO A 80 -11.98 -17.54 8.28
CA PRO A 80 -13.32 -17.67 7.74
C PRO A 80 -13.43 -17.07 6.33
N ALA A 81 -14.37 -17.56 5.54
CA ALA A 81 -14.71 -16.97 4.26
C ALA A 81 -15.42 -15.62 4.44
N PRO A 82 -15.29 -14.66 3.49
CA PRO A 82 -16.00 -13.39 3.53
C PRO A 82 -17.53 -13.57 3.61
N LEU A 83 -18.19 -12.74 4.41
CA LEU A 83 -19.63 -12.75 4.59
C LEU A 83 -20.28 -11.53 3.90
N HIS A 84 -21.35 -11.76 3.14
CA HIS A 84 -22.19 -10.72 2.54
C HIS A 84 -21.45 -9.66 1.69
N GLY A 85 -20.34 -10.07 1.05
CA GLY A 85 -19.55 -9.16 0.22
C GLY A 85 -18.61 -8.23 1.02
N VAL A 86 -18.47 -8.43 2.32
CA VAL A 86 -17.46 -7.73 3.14
C VAL A 86 -16.22 -8.61 3.26
N VAL A 87 -15.09 -8.09 2.84
CA VAL A 87 -13.77 -8.74 3.00
C VAL A 87 -12.99 -7.98 4.06
N THR A 88 -12.52 -8.68 5.07
CA THR A 88 -11.79 -8.09 6.20
C THR A 88 -10.35 -8.58 6.22
N PHE A 89 -9.44 -7.64 6.33
CA PHE A 89 -7.99 -7.86 6.41
C PHE A 89 -7.50 -7.45 7.79
N MET A 90 -6.69 -8.26 8.42
CA MET A 90 -5.85 -7.84 9.53
C MET A 90 -4.47 -7.46 8.97
N VAL A 91 -4.12 -6.20 9.08
CA VAL A 91 -2.80 -5.69 8.70
C VAL A 91 -2.01 -5.40 9.98
N PHE A 92 -0.84 -5.99 10.10
CA PHE A 92 0.04 -5.71 11.22
C PHE A 92 1.47 -5.46 10.76
N THR A 93 2.20 -4.65 11.55
CA THR A 93 3.62 -4.41 11.29
C THR A 93 4.46 -5.09 12.38
N THR A 94 5.57 -5.69 11.96
CA THR A 94 6.56 -6.25 12.88
C THR A 94 7.86 -5.46 12.81
N GLY A 95 8.67 -5.55 13.87
CA GLY A 95 10.09 -5.19 13.81
C GLY A 95 10.78 -5.99 12.71
N SER A 96 11.87 -5.48 12.18
CA SER A 96 12.43 -5.97 10.93
C SER A 96 13.41 -7.11 11.13
N HIS A 97 12.95 -8.34 11.09
CA HIS A 97 13.84 -9.51 11.04
C HIS A 97 14.71 -9.54 9.76
N ASP A 98 14.15 -9.04 8.65
CA ASP A 98 14.78 -9.06 7.32
C ASP A 98 15.37 -7.70 6.88
N MET A 99 15.43 -6.69 7.77
CA MET A 99 15.94 -5.36 7.41
C MET A 99 17.45 -5.39 7.19
N THR A 100 17.87 -4.96 6.00
CA THR A 100 19.29 -4.73 5.75
C THR A 100 19.78 -3.47 6.46
N MET A 101 21.09 -3.40 6.76
CA MET A 101 21.67 -2.17 7.33
C MET A 101 21.48 -0.96 6.40
N ALA A 102 21.51 -1.18 5.08
CA ALA A 102 21.27 -0.13 4.10
C ALA A 102 19.85 0.45 4.20
N ASP A 103 18.84 -0.42 4.36
CA ASP A 103 17.46 0.00 4.55
C ASP A 103 17.25 0.68 5.90
N ALA A 104 17.87 0.17 6.96
CA ALA A 104 17.84 0.79 8.28
C ALA A 104 18.34 2.24 8.24
N ILE A 105 19.45 2.48 7.53
CA ILE A 105 20.01 3.83 7.32
C ILE A 105 19.07 4.66 6.44
N LYS A 106 18.60 4.09 5.31
CA LYS A 106 17.71 4.78 4.36
C LYS A 106 16.46 5.29 5.05
N TYR A 107 15.81 4.44 5.85
CA TYR A 107 14.54 4.78 6.51
C TYR A 107 14.70 5.34 7.94
N GLY A 108 15.93 5.60 8.39
CA GLY A 108 16.20 6.25 9.67
C GLY A 108 15.85 5.40 10.90
N VAL A 109 16.12 4.09 10.83
CA VAL A 109 15.87 3.14 11.93
C VAL A 109 17.12 2.31 12.30
N PRO A 110 18.30 2.93 12.47
CA PRO A 110 19.56 2.20 12.65
C PRO A 110 19.61 1.37 13.95
N ASP A 111 18.86 1.76 14.98
CA ASP A 111 18.95 1.17 16.32
C ASP A 111 17.97 0.01 16.55
N LEU A 112 17.16 -0.38 15.58
CA LEU A 112 16.15 -1.44 15.76
C LEU A 112 16.78 -2.80 16.09
N LYS A 113 17.92 -3.15 15.47
CA LYS A 113 18.63 -4.40 15.78
C LYS A 113 19.25 -4.43 17.18
N ALA A 114 19.55 -3.26 17.75
CA ALA A 114 20.13 -3.16 19.11
C ALA A 114 19.09 -3.34 20.22
N ARG A 115 17.79 -3.21 19.92
CA ARG A 115 16.72 -3.21 20.91
C ARG A 115 16.11 -4.58 21.20
N GLY A 116 16.45 -5.65 20.46
CA GLY A 116 15.97 -7.03 20.71
C GLY A 116 14.43 -7.20 20.62
N THR A 117 13.72 -6.27 19.94
CA THR A 117 12.26 -6.27 19.84
C THR A 117 11.79 -6.71 18.46
N ASP A 118 12.53 -7.59 17.83
CA ASP A 118 12.50 -7.80 16.38
C ASP A 118 11.18 -8.36 15.85
N ASP A 119 10.34 -8.98 16.69
CA ASP A 119 9.10 -9.63 16.25
C ASP A 119 7.81 -9.13 16.95
N MET A 120 7.90 -8.09 17.77
CA MET A 120 6.70 -7.50 18.37
C MET A 120 5.90 -6.73 17.32
N THR A 121 4.57 -6.78 17.41
CA THR A 121 3.71 -5.99 16.52
C THR A 121 3.60 -4.54 17.02
N ASP A 122 3.93 -3.59 16.14
CA ASP A 122 3.85 -2.15 16.48
C ASP A 122 2.53 -1.50 16.07
N THR A 123 1.92 -2.01 15.01
CA THR A 123 0.65 -1.53 14.46
C THR A 123 -0.23 -2.73 14.16
N ILE A 124 -1.48 -2.69 14.60
CA ILE A 124 -2.50 -3.69 14.28
C ILE A 124 -3.73 -2.93 13.81
N VAL A 125 -4.12 -3.18 12.55
CA VAL A 125 -5.28 -2.52 11.91
C VAL A 125 -6.18 -3.59 11.31
N VAL A 126 -7.46 -3.53 11.60
CA VAL A 126 -8.51 -4.28 10.90
C VAL A 126 -9.08 -3.39 9.81
N LEU A 127 -8.95 -3.82 8.57
CA LEU A 127 -9.45 -3.14 7.37
C LEU A 127 -10.60 -3.96 6.79
N SER A 128 -11.79 -3.38 6.68
CA SER A 128 -12.96 -4.00 6.07
C SER A 128 -13.33 -3.29 4.77
N VAL A 129 -13.49 -4.06 3.72
CA VAL A 129 -13.89 -3.58 2.39
C VAL A 129 -15.24 -4.18 2.04
N ASP A 130 -16.26 -3.35 1.93
CA ASP A 130 -17.56 -3.75 1.38
C ASP A 130 -17.48 -3.68 -0.16
N THR A 131 -17.45 -4.83 -0.79
CA THR A 131 -17.32 -4.95 -2.26
C THR A 131 -18.59 -4.52 -3.01
N ASN A 132 -19.74 -4.41 -2.32
CA ASN A 132 -21.00 -3.98 -2.93
C ASN A 132 -21.09 -2.46 -3.01
N THR A 133 -20.59 -1.76 -1.98
CA THR A 133 -20.65 -0.29 -1.89
C THR A 133 -19.33 0.39 -2.20
N GLY A 134 -18.22 -0.35 -2.19
CA GLY A 134 -16.87 0.19 -2.27
C GLY A 134 -16.43 0.93 -0.99
N THR A 135 -17.19 0.79 0.10
CA THR A 135 -16.87 1.44 1.37
C THR A 135 -15.70 0.73 2.04
N ILE A 136 -14.73 1.52 2.50
CA ILE A 136 -13.59 1.04 3.28
C ILE A 136 -13.72 1.57 4.70
N SER A 137 -13.61 0.67 5.67
CA SER A 137 -13.58 0.99 7.09
C SER A 137 -12.33 0.41 7.72
N TYR A 138 -11.75 1.10 8.68
CA TYR A 138 -10.58 0.58 9.40
C TYR A 138 -10.71 0.84 10.90
N LEU A 139 -10.17 -0.11 11.68
CA LEU A 139 -10.10 -0.06 13.13
C LEU A 139 -8.67 -0.33 13.58
N SER A 140 -8.07 0.61 14.27
CA SER A 140 -6.72 0.47 14.82
C SER A 140 -6.80 -0.08 16.26
N ILE A 141 -6.02 -1.12 16.55
CA ILE A 141 -5.92 -1.71 17.89
C ILE A 141 -4.62 -1.22 18.52
N PRO A 142 -4.67 -0.57 19.70
CA PRO A 142 -3.47 -0.14 20.40
C PRO A 142 -2.60 -1.35 20.74
N ARG A 143 -1.31 -1.30 20.40
CA ARG A 143 -0.36 -2.39 20.65
C ARG A 143 -0.19 -2.78 22.13
N ASP A 144 -0.48 -1.83 23.01
CA ASP A 144 -0.39 -2.02 24.47
C ASP A 144 -1.70 -2.54 25.08
N THR A 145 -2.69 -2.94 24.26
CA THR A 145 -3.92 -3.57 24.72
C THR A 145 -3.58 -4.83 25.53
N TRP A 146 -4.06 -4.90 26.77
CA TRP A 146 -3.84 -6.03 27.65
C TRP A 146 -4.75 -7.19 27.26
N VAL A 147 -4.18 -8.38 27.16
CA VAL A 147 -4.92 -9.62 26.84
C VAL A 147 -4.88 -10.55 28.04
N PRO A 148 -5.97 -10.64 28.84
CA PRO A 148 -5.99 -11.41 30.10
C PRO A 148 -5.66 -12.89 29.93
N LYS A 149 -6.04 -13.50 28.79
CA LYS A 149 -5.79 -14.90 28.48
C LYS A 149 -4.31 -15.26 28.48
N TYR A 150 -3.46 -14.34 27.99
CA TYR A 150 -2.01 -14.53 27.92
C TYR A 150 -1.28 -13.86 29.10
N GLY A 151 -1.94 -12.94 29.82
CA GLY A 151 -1.29 -12.13 30.84
C GLY A 151 -0.25 -11.16 30.30
N GLU A 152 -0.39 -10.78 29.02
CA GLU A 152 0.54 -9.96 28.27
C GLU A 152 -0.17 -8.92 27.39
N LYS A 153 0.60 -8.03 26.77
CA LYS A 153 0.10 -7.07 25.79
C LYS A 153 -0.06 -7.75 24.44
N ILE A 154 -1.03 -7.30 23.63
CA ILE A 154 -1.35 -7.89 22.33
C ILE A 154 -0.14 -7.87 21.36
N ASN A 155 0.77 -6.90 21.50
CA ASN A 155 1.95 -6.79 20.65
C ASN A 155 2.96 -7.92 20.83
N VAL A 156 2.90 -8.69 21.92
CA VAL A 156 3.81 -9.81 22.20
C VAL A 156 3.25 -11.12 21.64
N ILE A 157 1.93 -11.24 21.50
CA ILE A 157 1.23 -12.50 21.14
C ILE A 157 1.71 -13.07 19.80
N TYR A 158 1.99 -12.24 18.81
CA TYR A 158 2.53 -12.71 17.53
C TYR A 158 3.88 -13.42 17.71
N LEU A 159 4.74 -12.88 18.57
CA LEU A 159 6.07 -13.43 18.87
C LEU A 159 5.96 -14.75 19.63
N SER A 160 5.15 -14.80 20.69
CA SER A 160 5.04 -15.96 21.58
C SER A 160 4.24 -17.11 20.97
N ASP A 161 3.07 -16.81 20.37
CA ASP A 161 2.07 -17.78 19.97
C ASP A 161 1.72 -17.79 18.48
N GLY A 162 2.29 -16.85 17.72
CA GLY A 162 2.18 -16.80 16.28
C GLY A 162 0.94 -16.05 15.76
N VAL A 163 0.78 -16.06 14.43
CA VAL A 163 -0.23 -15.24 13.74
C VAL A 163 -1.66 -15.66 14.07
N GLN A 164 -1.96 -16.96 14.20
CA GLN A 164 -3.31 -17.42 14.51
C GLN A 164 -3.78 -16.91 15.88
N ALA A 165 -2.92 -16.96 16.89
CA ALA A 165 -3.24 -16.45 18.22
C ALA A 165 -3.53 -14.95 18.19
N LEU A 166 -2.76 -14.18 17.40
CA LEU A 166 -3.03 -12.77 17.21
C LEU A 166 -4.38 -12.53 16.51
N VAL A 167 -4.72 -13.32 15.49
CA VAL A 167 -6.03 -13.26 14.80
C VAL A 167 -7.16 -13.53 15.78
N ASP A 168 -7.08 -14.64 16.51
CA ASP A 168 -8.12 -15.06 17.47
C ASP A 168 -8.40 -13.96 18.52
N GLU A 169 -7.36 -13.31 19.02
CA GLU A 169 -7.50 -12.21 19.98
C GLU A 169 -8.07 -10.94 19.33
N VAL A 170 -7.66 -10.61 18.12
CA VAL A 170 -8.22 -9.46 17.38
C VAL A 170 -9.70 -9.69 17.09
N GLU A 171 -10.09 -10.89 16.64
CA GLU A 171 -11.50 -11.26 16.45
C GLU A 171 -12.28 -11.22 17.78
N GLY A 172 -11.68 -11.73 18.86
CA GLY A 172 -12.28 -11.70 20.21
C GLY A 172 -12.54 -10.29 20.73
N ILE A 173 -11.63 -9.35 20.50
CA ILE A 173 -11.73 -7.95 20.91
C ILE A 173 -12.72 -7.16 20.05
N THR A 174 -12.70 -7.39 18.74
CA THR A 174 -13.46 -6.57 17.78
C THR A 174 -14.83 -7.14 17.44
N GLY A 175 -15.01 -8.46 17.60
CA GLY A 175 -16.18 -9.19 17.09
C GLY A 175 -16.25 -9.26 15.57
N VAL A 176 -15.16 -8.87 14.87
CA VAL A 176 -15.09 -8.83 13.41
C VAL A 176 -14.29 -10.02 12.90
N PRO A 177 -14.87 -10.88 12.04
CA PRO A 177 -14.13 -12.01 11.46
C PRO A 177 -13.04 -11.52 10.51
N ILE A 178 -11.86 -12.12 10.58
CA ILE A 178 -10.70 -11.78 9.74
C ILE A 178 -10.62 -12.79 8.59
N ASN A 179 -10.73 -12.30 7.36
CA ASN A 179 -10.69 -13.16 6.17
C ASN A 179 -9.27 -13.32 5.61
N HIS A 180 -8.42 -12.29 5.77
CA HIS A 180 -7.05 -12.27 5.29
C HIS A 180 -6.12 -11.60 6.27
N VAL A 181 -4.85 -12.00 6.24
CA VAL A 181 -3.79 -11.45 7.10
C VAL A 181 -2.64 -10.93 6.25
N ILE A 182 -2.16 -9.73 6.58
CA ILE A 182 -1.03 -9.10 5.94
C ILE A 182 -0.04 -8.65 7.02
N GLY A 183 1.11 -9.30 7.08
CA GLY A 183 2.24 -8.87 7.91
C GLY A 183 3.21 -8.02 7.09
N LEU A 184 3.60 -6.88 7.62
CA LEU A 184 4.50 -5.92 6.98
C LEU A 184 5.70 -5.64 7.88
N GLY A 185 6.91 -5.74 7.34
CA GLY A 185 8.09 -5.19 7.98
C GLY A 185 8.13 -3.65 7.92
N PHE A 186 8.88 -3.00 8.77
CA PHE A 186 9.02 -1.53 8.74
C PHE A 186 9.55 -1.01 7.40
N THR A 187 10.47 -1.72 6.80
CA THR A 187 11.03 -1.37 5.49
C THR A 187 10.01 -1.51 4.38
N ALA A 188 9.08 -2.49 4.47
CA ALA A 188 7.97 -2.63 3.55
C ALA A 188 7.10 -1.38 3.51
N PHE A 189 6.78 -0.81 4.67
CA PHE A 189 6.03 0.44 4.74
C PHE A 189 6.74 1.60 4.02
N GLY A 190 8.04 1.77 4.27
CA GLY A 190 8.83 2.82 3.62
C GLY A 190 8.93 2.61 2.11
N ARG A 191 9.22 1.38 1.67
CA ARG A 191 9.31 1.03 0.24
C ARG A 191 7.96 1.16 -0.46
N PHE A 192 6.87 0.75 0.18
CA PHE A 192 5.52 0.94 -0.34
C PHE A 192 5.21 2.42 -0.53
N THR A 193 5.52 3.26 0.47
CA THR A 193 5.35 4.71 0.39
C THR A 193 6.12 5.30 -0.78
N ASP A 194 7.39 4.94 -0.95
CA ASP A 194 8.22 5.38 -2.08
C ASP A 194 7.62 4.90 -3.43
N ALA A 195 7.15 3.65 -3.49
CA ALA A 195 6.60 3.05 -4.71
C ALA A 195 5.29 3.70 -5.18
N VAL A 196 4.45 4.17 -4.26
CA VAL A 196 3.24 4.95 -4.59
C VAL A 196 3.57 6.43 -4.87
N GLY A 197 4.85 6.81 -4.84
CA GLY A 197 5.30 8.17 -5.08
C GLY A 197 5.04 9.11 -3.91
N GLY A 198 5.14 8.61 -2.66
CA GLY A 198 4.91 9.38 -1.44
C GLY A 198 3.45 9.67 -1.15
N VAL A 199 3.18 10.27 0.00
CA VAL A 199 1.85 10.70 0.45
C VAL A 199 1.86 12.17 0.85
N ASP A 200 0.74 12.85 0.63
CA ASP A 200 0.56 14.26 0.97
C ASP A 200 -0.31 14.38 2.22
N ILE A 201 0.26 14.94 3.29
CA ILE A 201 -0.41 15.04 4.59
C ILE A 201 -0.44 16.50 5.05
N ARG A 202 -1.61 16.94 5.54
CA ARG A 202 -1.76 18.28 6.09
C ARG A 202 -1.28 18.31 7.53
N ILE A 203 -0.24 19.13 7.76
CA ILE A 203 0.36 19.35 9.08
C ILE A 203 -0.06 20.72 9.58
N PRO A 204 -0.73 20.83 10.75
CA PRO A 204 -1.27 22.08 11.24
C PRO A 204 -0.20 23.06 11.73
N VAL A 205 0.88 22.56 12.30
CA VAL A 205 1.99 23.33 12.86
C VAL A 205 3.32 22.64 12.59
N PRO A 206 4.43 23.36 12.48
CA PRO A 206 5.75 22.73 12.39
C PRO A 206 5.96 21.75 13.54
N THR A 207 6.42 20.54 13.21
CA THR A 207 6.47 19.41 14.14
C THR A 207 7.79 18.68 14.01
N ARG A 208 8.38 18.27 15.13
CA ARG A 208 9.57 17.40 15.16
C ARG A 208 9.44 16.34 16.24
N ASP A 209 10.18 15.26 16.08
CA ASP A 209 10.36 14.22 17.09
C ASP A 209 11.76 13.63 16.93
N THR A 210 12.61 13.85 17.92
CA THR A 210 14.02 13.42 17.87
C THR A 210 14.16 11.89 17.97
N GLU A 211 13.24 11.20 18.62
CA GLU A 211 13.30 9.75 18.79
C GLU A 211 12.92 9.01 17.50
N SER A 212 11.95 9.52 16.77
CA SER A 212 11.56 8.98 15.45
C SER A 212 12.34 9.60 14.28
N HIS A 213 13.21 10.57 14.54
CA HIS A 213 13.92 11.39 13.56
C HIS A 213 12.97 12.15 12.60
N LEU A 214 11.80 12.52 13.08
CA LEU A 214 10.85 13.35 12.34
C LEU A 214 11.26 14.82 12.40
N LEU A 215 11.24 15.49 11.23
CA LEU A 215 11.37 16.93 11.14
C LEU A 215 10.47 17.47 10.02
N LEU A 216 9.44 18.19 10.41
CA LEU A 216 8.51 18.91 9.53
C LEU A 216 8.61 20.40 9.85
N PRO A 217 9.48 21.15 9.17
CA PRO A 217 9.83 22.52 9.55
C PRO A 217 8.74 23.54 9.22
N SER A 218 7.73 23.16 8.48
CA SER A 218 6.63 24.04 8.05
C SER A 218 5.26 23.38 8.26
N ALA A 219 4.26 24.23 8.46
CA ALA A 219 2.86 23.84 8.39
C ALA A 219 2.38 23.78 6.93
N GLY A 220 1.27 23.10 6.68
CA GLY A 220 0.65 23.01 5.36
C GLY A 220 0.52 21.58 4.85
N CYS A 221 0.32 21.44 3.55
CA CYS A 221 0.34 20.14 2.88
C CYS A 221 1.81 19.74 2.63
N ILE A 222 2.25 18.69 3.30
CA ILE A 222 3.64 18.21 3.24
C ILE A 222 3.66 16.91 2.48
N HIS A 223 4.49 16.88 1.42
CA HIS A 223 4.79 15.63 0.73
C HIS A 223 5.78 14.82 1.55
N MET A 224 5.43 13.57 1.87
CA MET A 224 6.26 12.66 2.66
C MET A 224 6.70 11.47 1.81
N ASP A 225 8.00 11.29 1.67
CA ASP A 225 8.62 10.06 1.17
C ASP A 225 8.52 8.93 2.20
N GLY A 226 9.01 7.73 1.86
CA GLY A 226 8.96 6.58 2.75
C GLY A 226 9.64 6.79 4.09
N LYS A 227 10.76 7.52 4.11
CA LYS A 227 11.48 7.84 5.34
C LYS A 227 10.70 8.78 6.24
N THR A 228 10.19 9.85 5.68
CA THR A 228 9.44 10.88 6.43
C THR A 228 8.10 10.33 6.93
N ALA A 229 7.39 9.57 6.08
CA ALA A 229 6.13 8.92 6.45
C ALA A 229 6.33 7.88 7.56
N LEU A 230 7.40 7.09 7.51
CA LEU A 230 7.73 6.13 8.57
C LEU A 230 8.09 6.85 9.88
N ALA A 231 8.88 7.92 9.83
CA ALA A 231 9.18 8.75 11.00
C ALA A 231 7.90 9.35 11.60
N PHE A 232 6.99 9.84 10.76
CA PHE A 232 5.69 10.39 11.19
C PHE A 232 4.79 9.34 11.82
N ALA A 233 4.71 8.13 11.24
CA ALA A 233 3.93 7.00 11.77
C ALA A 233 4.43 6.51 13.15
N ARG A 234 5.73 6.62 13.40
CA ARG A 234 6.40 6.16 14.63
C ARG A 234 6.46 7.21 15.72
N SER A 235 6.21 8.47 15.38
CA SER A 235 6.40 9.61 16.28
C SER A 235 5.44 9.58 17.47
N ARG A 236 5.99 9.70 18.68
CA ARG A 236 5.27 9.66 19.97
C ARG A 236 5.61 10.84 20.88
N HIS A 237 6.78 11.42 20.68
CA HIS A 237 7.36 12.47 21.53
C HIS A 237 7.54 13.76 20.74
N THR A 238 6.43 14.25 20.16
CA THR A 238 6.46 15.43 19.31
C THR A 238 6.70 16.72 20.08
N ASP A 239 7.55 17.56 19.52
CA ASP A 239 7.59 19.00 19.80
C ASP A 239 6.90 19.74 18.64
N VAL A 240 6.22 20.81 18.96
CA VAL A 240 5.59 21.73 18.00
C VAL A 240 6.20 23.11 18.12
N TYR A 241 6.13 23.88 17.04
CA TYR A 241 6.70 25.23 17.00
C TYR A 241 5.59 26.28 16.91
N THR A 242 5.70 27.31 17.76
CA THR A 242 4.96 28.55 17.59
C THR A 242 5.91 29.75 17.63
N PRO A 243 5.61 30.86 16.93
CA PRO A 243 6.45 32.06 16.98
C PRO A 243 6.64 32.63 18.39
N GLN A 244 5.68 32.42 19.30
CA GLN A 244 5.68 32.96 20.65
C GLN A 244 6.56 32.14 21.62
N GLN A 245 6.63 30.81 21.44
CA GLN A 245 7.28 29.91 22.38
C GLN A 245 8.48 29.16 21.79
N GLY A 246 8.70 29.27 20.47
CA GLY A 246 9.67 28.39 19.78
C GLY A 246 9.23 26.92 19.76
N TRP A 247 10.18 26.02 19.84
CA TRP A 247 9.90 24.58 19.95
C TRP A 247 9.57 24.21 21.40
N TYR A 248 8.43 23.58 21.61
CA TYR A 248 8.02 23.08 22.93
C TYR A 248 7.32 21.72 22.79
N ARG A 249 7.29 20.96 23.88
CA ARG A 249 6.61 19.65 23.91
C ARG A 249 5.13 19.81 23.60
N ASP A 250 4.64 19.08 22.60
CA ASP A 250 3.22 19.01 22.28
C ASP A 250 2.46 18.42 23.50
N PRO A 251 1.51 19.15 24.11
CA PRO A 251 0.72 18.62 25.23
C PRO A 251 -0.07 17.36 24.87
N GLY A 252 -0.39 17.16 23.59
CA GLY A 252 -1.06 15.97 23.08
C GLY A 252 -0.14 14.80 22.75
N ALA A 253 1.19 14.99 22.86
CA ALA A 253 2.17 13.94 22.52
C ALA A 253 1.94 12.69 23.36
N SER A 254 1.49 11.62 22.71
CA SER A 254 1.10 10.37 23.35
C SER A 254 1.02 9.23 22.34
N ASP A 255 0.82 8.02 22.83
CA ASP A 255 0.55 6.85 21.99
C ASP A 255 -0.77 6.97 21.22
N LEU A 256 -1.79 7.60 21.78
CA LEU A 256 -3.04 7.88 21.08
C LEU A 256 -2.83 8.80 19.87
N GLN A 257 -1.97 9.81 20.01
CA GLN A 257 -1.64 10.68 18.89
C GLN A 257 -0.85 9.93 17.80
N ARG A 258 -0.05 8.91 18.15
CA ARG A 258 0.57 8.01 17.17
C ARG A 258 -0.50 7.25 16.38
N VAL A 259 -1.50 6.67 17.05
CA VAL A 259 -2.63 5.99 16.37
C VAL A 259 -3.34 6.94 15.40
N THR A 260 -3.60 8.18 15.81
CA THR A 260 -4.20 9.20 14.92
C THR A 260 -3.32 9.48 13.70
N ARG A 261 -1.98 9.56 13.85
CA ARG A 261 -1.07 9.74 12.71
C ARG A 261 -1.08 8.54 11.77
N GLN A 262 -1.16 7.32 12.31
CA GLN A 262 -1.28 6.11 11.49
C GLN A 262 -2.58 6.10 10.70
N GLN A 263 -3.70 6.57 11.29
CA GLN A 263 -4.96 6.72 10.59
C GLN A 263 -4.88 7.74 9.45
N VAL A 264 -4.29 8.91 9.71
CA VAL A 264 -4.08 9.95 8.68
C VAL A 264 -3.25 9.43 7.52
N ILE A 265 -2.21 8.63 7.79
CA ILE A 265 -1.41 8.00 6.74
C ILE A 265 -2.24 6.96 5.97
N ALA A 266 -3.00 6.11 6.66
CA ALA A 266 -3.85 5.12 6.02
C ALA A 266 -4.86 5.76 5.07
N ASP A 267 -5.49 6.86 5.50
CA ASP A 267 -6.41 7.65 4.68
C ASP A 267 -5.70 8.24 3.44
N ALA A 268 -4.51 8.80 3.61
CA ALA A 268 -3.71 9.32 2.50
C ALA A 268 -3.33 8.22 1.49
N PHE A 269 -3.04 6.98 1.94
CA PHE A 269 -2.81 5.85 1.05
C PHE A 269 -4.07 5.44 0.29
N VAL A 270 -5.22 5.35 0.97
CA VAL A 270 -6.49 5.03 0.32
C VAL A 270 -6.76 6.03 -0.82
N HIS A 271 -6.63 7.32 -0.54
CA HIS A 271 -6.79 8.36 -1.57
C HIS A 271 -5.79 8.18 -2.71
N LYS A 272 -4.53 7.87 -2.42
CA LYS A 272 -3.49 7.67 -3.43
C LYS A 272 -3.74 6.46 -4.31
N LEU A 273 -4.19 5.35 -3.72
CA LEU A 273 -4.46 4.10 -4.43
C LEU A 273 -5.74 4.17 -5.28
N LEU A 274 -6.69 5.04 -4.95
CA LEU A 274 -7.89 5.26 -5.76
C LEU A 274 -7.65 6.16 -6.97
N THR A 275 -6.41 6.58 -7.23
CA THR A 275 -6.08 7.40 -8.41
C THR A 275 -6.01 6.56 -9.70
N PRO A 276 -6.34 7.15 -10.87
CA PRO A 276 -6.24 6.46 -12.17
C PRO A 276 -4.83 5.98 -12.52
N SER A 277 -3.79 6.46 -11.83
CA SER A 277 -2.39 6.06 -12.04
C SER A 277 -2.04 4.71 -11.42
N LEU A 278 -2.88 4.14 -10.55
CA LEU A 278 -2.61 2.87 -9.87
C LEU A 278 -2.18 1.72 -10.81
N PRO A 279 -2.83 1.46 -11.96
CA PRO A 279 -2.40 0.39 -12.85
C PRO A 279 -0.98 0.54 -13.38
N LEU A 280 -0.51 1.77 -13.55
CA LEU A 280 0.86 2.06 -14.00
C LEU A 280 1.89 1.86 -12.87
N MET A 281 1.47 2.06 -11.63
CA MET A 281 2.31 1.93 -10.43
C MET A 281 2.32 0.51 -9.87
N ALA A 282 1.32 -0.32 -10.19
CA ALA A 282 1.15 -1.65 -9.63
C ALA A 282 2.40 -2.55 -9.73
N PRO A 283 3.15 -2.62 -10.85
CA PRO A 283 4.37 -3.42 -10.92
C PRO A 283 5.47 -2.92 -9.97
N THR A 284 5.61 -1.61 -9.81
CA THR A 284 6.60 -1.00 -8.93
C THR A 284 6.24 -1.25 -7.47
N ILE A 285 4.98 -1.10 -7.11
CA ILE A 285 4.45 -1.40 -5.78
C ILE A 285 4.68 -2.88 -5.45
N ALA A 286 4.26 -3.79 -6.34
CA ALA A 286 4.42 -5.22 -6.14
C ALA A 286 5.91 -5.60 -5.93
N ALA A 287 6.81 -5.08 -6.77
CA ALA A 287 8.24 -5.34 -6.64
C ALA A 287 8.85 -4.77 -5.35
N ALA A 288 8.35 -3.61 -4.88
CA ALA A 288 8.87 -2.95 -3.69
C ALA A 288 8.55 -3.70 -2.40
N VAL A 289 7.41 -4.40 -2.35
CA VAL A 289 6.90 -4.99 -1.10
C VAL A 289 6.89 -6.52 -1.08
N ALA A 290 6.99 -7.18 -2.24
CA ALA A 290 6.83 -8.63 -2.37
C ALA A 290 7.72 -9.47 -1.44
N GLN A 291 8.93 -9.01 -1.13
CA GLN A 291 9.88 -9.73 -0.28
C GLN A 291 9.65 -9.51 1.22
N GLU A 292 8.90 -8.48 1.59
CA GLU A 292 8.71 -8.02 2.96
C GLU A 292 7.26 -8.15 3.45
N ILE A 293 6.38 -8.58 2.56
CA ILE A 293 4.99 -8.93 2.89
C ILE A 293 4.91 -10.43 3.16
N THR A 294 4.21 -10.78 4.22
CA THR A 294 3.75 -12.16 4.47
C THR A 294 2.23 -12.13 4.51
N THR A 295 1.58 -12.96 3.70
CA THR A 295 0.11 -13.02 3.61
C THR A 295 -0.39 -14.45 3.47
N ASP A 296 -1.66 -14.67 3.75
CA ASP A 296 -2.40 -15.90 3.46
C ASP A 296 -3.01 -15.89 2.06
N ALA A 297 -3.21 -14.70 1.48
CA ALA A 297 -3.79 -14.55 0.15
C ALA A 297 -2.82 -15.01 -0.94
N GLY A 298 -3.24 -15.96 -1.77
CA GLY A 298 -2.53 -16.50 -2.92
C GLY A 298 -3.00 -15.93 -4.24
#